data_8e791c0428dcd2be38ac0e511a824777
#
_entry.id   8e791c0428dcd2be38ac0e511a824777
#
_cell.length_a   1.000
_cell.length_b   1.000
_cell.length_c   1.000
_cell.angle_alpha   90.00
_cell.angle_beta   90.00
_cell.angle_gamma   90.00
#
_symmetry.space_group_name_H-M   'P 1'
#
loop_
_entity.id
_entity.type
_entity.pdbx_description
1 polymer ?
#
loop_
_entity_poly.entity_id
_entity_poly.type
_entity_poly.pdbx_seq_one_letter_code
_entity_poly.pdbx_strand_id
1 'polypeptide(L)'
;DQNLILLDGIPVYNADHLLGVFSIFTPEAMKRVTLYKGAFPARFGSRLSSVVDIRTNDGDMKQYHGTASLGLLTSKTHLEGPIWKDRTAFNVSVRRTYLDWLARPFLDKDKKYGYYFYDVNAKVNHKFSDRSRFFLSFYKGKDHCDYTRNTAYEYDYASYYYNDGMDLNWGNTIAAARWNYVFNHQLFFQATMAYNHYDMKMSTGYQNLDKVHQEEALYVYDSDYHSGIHDYSVQADFDYTPHPAHHLKLGTSYLYHVFQPEVMIS
;
A
#
# COMPACT_ATOMS: atom_id res chain seq x y z
N ASP A 1 16.03 -4.81 -3.56
CA ASP A 1 15.33 -5.60 -2.56
C ASP A 1 15.17 -7.04 -2.97
N GLN A 2 15.69 -7.93 -2.12
CA GLN A 2 15.66 -9.37 -2.36
C GLN A 2 14.55 -10.07 -1.59
N ASN A 3 13.87 -9.36 -0.69
CA ASN A 3 12.78 -9.88 0.11
C ASN A 3 11.45 -9.81 -0.66
N LEU A 4 10.64 -10.83 -0.54
CA LEU A 4 9.28 -10.87 -1.06
C LEU A 4 8.28 -10.63 0.07
N ILE A 5 7.54 -9.54 0.00
CA ILE A 5 6.47 -9.24 0.95
C ILE A 5 5.14 -9.44 0.23
N LEU A 6 4.30 -10.27 0.80
CA LEU A 6 3.01 -10.67 0.24
C LEU A 6 1.88 -10.26 1.17
N LEU A 7 0.86 -9.62 0.63
CA LEU A 7 -0.41 -9.37 1.28
C LEU A 7 -1.49 -10.25 0.63
N ASP A 8 -2.04 -11.19 1.38
CA ASP A 8 -2.97 -12.22 0.88
C ASP A 8 -2.44 -13.01 -0.34
N GLY A 9 -1.10 -13.12 -0.46
CA GLY A 9 -0.42 -13.80 -1.55
C GLY A 9 -0.05 -12.91 -2.74
N ILE A 10 -0.35 -11.61 -2.69
CA ILE A 10 -0.04 -10.64 -3.74
C ILE A 10 1.20 -9.84 -3.33
N PRO A 11 2.21 -9.67 -4.21
CA PRO A 11 3.38 -8.86 -3.93
C PRO A 11 3.02 -7.41 -3.57
N VAL A 12 3.75 -6.84 -2.61
CA VAL A 12 3.66 -5.42 -2.24
C VAL A 12 4.98 -4.75 -2.59
N TYR A 13 4.96 -3.69 -3.37
CA TYR A 13 6.17 -3.01 -3.84
C TYR A 13 6.80 -2.11 -2.79
N ASN A 14 6.00 -1.39 -2.02
CA ASN A 14 6.46 -0.60 -0.89
C ASN A 14 5.68 -1.03 0.36
N ALA A 15 6.37 -1.66 1.30
CA ALA A 15 5.78 -2.24 2.48
C ALA A 15 5.86 -1.34 3.72
N ASP A 16 6.34 -0.11 3.54
CA ASP A 16 6.61 0.81 4.63
C ASP A 16 6.12 2.22 4.31
N HIS A 17 5.75 2.95 5.37
CA HIS A 17 5.48 4.37 5.35
C HIS A 17 6.63 5.14 6.01
N LEU A 18 6.75 6.43 5.70
CA LEU A 18 7.76 7.33 6.25
C LEU A 18 9.16 6.71 6.18
N LEU A 19 9.54 6.25 4.96
CA LEU A 19 10.87 5.69 4.67
C LEU A 19 11.29 4.56 5.63
N GLY A 20 10.35 3.69 6.02
CA GLY A 20 10.64 2.53 6.87
C GLY A 20 10.31 2.68 8.36
N VAL A 21 9.77 3.83 8.78
CA VAL A 21 9.42 4.05 10.19
C VAL A 21 8.13 3.32 10.59
N PHE A 22 7.14 3.26 9.70
CA PHE A 22 5.88 2.56 9.93
C PHE A 22 5.66 1.49 8.87
N SER A 23 5.23 0.31 9.31
CA SER A 23 4.77 -0.73 8.38
C SER A 23 3.40 -0.38 7.81
N ILE A 24 3.13 -0.73 6.55
CA ILE A 24 1.79 -0.64 5.94
C ILE A 24 0.77 -1.57 6.60
N PHE A 25 1.23 -2.54 7.38
CA PHE A 25 0.39 -3.57 7.96
C PHE A 25 -0.16 -3.14 9.32
N THR A 26 -1.49 -3.07 9.40
CA THR A 26 -2.21 -2.75 10.64
C THR A 26 -2.49 -4.04 11.41
N PRO A 27 -1.98 -4.23 12.66
CA PRO A 27 -2.10 -5.48 13.40
C PRO A 27 -3.53 -6.00 13.51
N GLU A 28 -4.51 -5.12 13.69
CA GLU A 28 -5.92 -5.47 13.82
C GLU A 28 -6.51 -6.06 12.53
N ALA A 29 -5.96 -5.69 11.36
CA ALA A 29 -6.38 -6.24 10.07
C ALA A 29 -5.72 -7.58 9.76
N MET A 30 -4.70 -8.00 10.51
CA MET A 30 -3.90 -9.18 10.20
C MET A 30 -4.35 -10.40 10.99
N LYS A 31 -4.44 -11.54 10.28
CA LYS A 31 -4.73 -12.85 10.84
C LYS A 31 -3.45 -13.63 11.16
N ARG A 32 -2.47 -13.55 10.26
CA ARG A 32 -1.22 -14.32 10.35
C ARG A 32 -0.11 -13.65 9.57
N VAL A 33 1.08 -13.68 10.12
CA VAL A 33 2.34 -13.34 9.45
C VAL A 33 3.25 -14.57 9.49
N THR A 34 3.74 -14.97 8.32
CA THR A 34 4.69 -16.10 8.20
C THR A 34 5.96 -15.60 7.54
N LEU A 35 7.09 -15.80 8.21
CA LEU A 35 8.41 -15.45 7.70
C LEU A 35 9.16 -16.72 7.29
N TYR A 36 9.55 -16.81 6.02
CA TYR A 36 10.44 -17.83 5.48
C TYR A 36 11.84 -17.25 5.31
N LYS A 37 12.79 -17.75 6.08
CA LYS A 37 14.21 -17.35 6.04
C LYS A 37 14.99 -18.38 5.23
N GLY A 38 15.19 -18.15 3.94
CA GLY A 38 15.80 -19.14 3.06
C GLY A 38 14.92 -20.39 2.85
N ALA A 39 15.30 -21.29 1.95
CA ALA A 39 14.64 -22.57 1.66
C ALA A 39 13.09 -22.50 1.65
N PHE A 40 12.54 -21.43 1.13
CA PHE A 40 11.09 -21.25 1.03
C PHE A 40 10.47 -22.15 -0.05
N PRO A 41 9.18 -22.50 0.07
CA PRO A 41 8.49 -23.35 -0.90
C PRO A 41 8.59 -22.81 -2.34
N ALA A 42 8.68 -23.70 -3.33
CA ALA A 42 8.85 -23.38 -4.75
C ALA A 42 7.78 -22.43 -5.33
N ARG A 43 6.60 -22.35 -4.70
CA ARG A 43 5.54 -21.40 -5.08
C ARG A 43 5.94 -19.93 -4.93
N PHE A 44 6.96 -19.63 -4.12
CA PHE A 44 7.49 -18.28 -3.89
C PHE A 44 8.72 -18.05 -4.79
N GLY A 45 8.51 -17.96 -6.09
CA GLY A 45 9.58 -17.63 -7.05
C GLY A 45 9.99 -16.16 -7.00
N SER A 46 10.99 -15.82 -7.82
CA SER A 46 11.41 -14.44 -8.15
C SER A 46 12.15 -13.62 -7.07
N ARG A 47 12.44 -14.16 -5.89
CA ARG A 47 13.24 -13.48 -4.85
C ARG A 47 14.27 -14.43 -4.24
N LEU A 48 15.36 -13.87 -3.66
CA LEU A 48 16.53 -14.65 -3.26
C LEU A 48 16.75 -14.73 -1.75
N SER A 49 16.18 -13.82 -0.97
CA SER A 49 16.53 -13.67 0.44
C SER A 49 15.47 -14.25 1.38
N SER A 50 14.31 -13.64 1.49
CA SER A 50 13.25 -14.08 2.40
C SER A 50 11.88 -13.81 1.83
N VAL A 51 10.87 -14.49 2.39
CA VAL A 51 9.46 -14.27 2.07
C VAL A 51 8.70 -13.96 3.34
N VAL A 52 7.96 -12.86 3.35
CA VAL A 52 7.00 -12.48 4.39
C VAL A 52 5.60 -12.64 3.81
N ASP A 53 4.87 -13.69 4.21
CA ASP A 53 3.48 -13.93 3.78
C ASP A 53 2.52 -13.45 4.86
N ILE A 54 1.79 -12.38 4.57
CA ILE A 54 0.84 -11.74 5.48
C ILE A 54 -0.57 -12.05 4.98
N ARG A 55 -1.39 -12.58 5.89
CA ARG A 55 -2.80 -12.87 5.63
C ARG A 55 -3.67 -11.95 6.45
N THR A 56 -4.57 -11.26 5.78
CA THR A 56 -5.55 -10.40 6.44
C THR A 56 -6.67 -11.22 7.08
N ASN A 57 -7.33 -10.63 8.07
CA ASN A 57 -8.47 -11.24 8.74
C ASN A 57 -9.63 -11.43 7.77
N ASP A 58 -10.35 -12.57 7.90
CA ASP A 58 -11.44 -12.94 6.99
C ASP A 58 -12.80 -12.38 7.43
N GLY A 59 -12.87 -11.76 8.62
CA GLY A 59 -14.11 -11.31 9.26
C GLY A 59 -14.85 -12.42 10.01
N ASP A 60 -15.64 -12.04 10.99
CA ASP A 60 -16.48 -12.96 11.79
C ASP A 60 -17.85 -13.12 11.13
N MET A 61 -18.29 -14.37 10.89
CA MET A 61 -19.59 -14.68 10.30
C MET A 61 -20.74 -14.69 11.32
N LYS A 62 -20.44 -14.55 12.62
CA LYS A 62 -21.45 -14.73 13.68
C LYS A 62 -21.72 -13.46 14.47
N GLN A 63 -20.67 -12.67 14.75
CA GLN A 63 -20.72 -11.52 15.64
C GLN A 63 -20.01 -10.32 15.02
N TYR A 64 -20.41 -9.11 15.44
CA TYR A 64 -19.72 -7.88 15.11
C TYR A 64 -18.63 -7.60 16.13
N HIS A 65 -17.46 -7.24 15.65
CA HIS A 65 -16.35 -6.76 16.47
C HIS A 65 -15.85 -5.43 15.91
N GLY A 66 -15.43 -4.55 16.80
CA GLY A 66 -14.89 -3.27 16.40
C GLY A 66 -13.88 -2.76 17.40
N THR A 67 -12.83 -2.13 16.92
CA THR A 67 -11.85 -1.43 17.71
C THR A 67 -11.57 -0.06 17.10
N ALA A 68 -11.43 0.94 17.94
CA ALA A 68 -10.96 2.26 17.56
C ALA A 68 -9.82 2.66 18.49
N SER A 69 -8.77 3.22 17.92
CA SER A 69 -7.60 3.69 18.66
C SER A 69 -7.21 5.06 18.17
N LEU A 70 -7.02 5.98 19.12
CA LEU A 70 -6.52 7.32 18.88
C LEU A 70 -5.18 7.47 19.64
N GLY A 71 -4.09 7.47 18.89
CA GLY A 71 -2.74 7.70 19.39
C GLY A 71 -2.26 9.12 19.11
N LEU A 72 -1.07 9.46 19.58
CA LEU A 72 -0.49 10.79 19.35
C LEU A 72 -0.23 11.08 17.87
N LEU A 73 0.21 10.08 17.10
CA LEU A 73 0.62 10.25 15.71
C LEU A 73 -0.37 9.65 14.71
N THR A 74 -1.16 8.64 15.13
CA THR A 74 -2.02 7.86 14.25
C THR A 74 -3.37 7.59 14.89
N SER A 75 -4.41 7.58 14.08
CA SER A 75 -5.70 6.98 14.42
C SER A 75 -5.97 5.77 13.56
N LYS A 76 -6.65 4.78 14.12
CA LYS A 76 -7.06 3.57 13.42
C LYS A 76 -8.41 3.08 13.91
N THR A 77 -9.14 2.49 12.98
CA THR A 77 -10.45 1.87 13.24
C THR A 77 -10.50 0.54 12.50
N HIS A 78 -11.01 -0.46 13.17
CA HIS A 78 -11.24 -1.77 12.61
C HIS A 78 -12.67 -2.21 12.93
N LEU A 79 -13.36 -2.75 11.94
CA LEU A 79 -14.71 -3.28 12.05
C LEU A 79 -14.81 -4.60 11.27
N GLU A 80 -15.40 -5.61 11.89
CA GLU A 80 -15.72 -6.87 11.22
C GLU A 80 -17.05 -7.42 11.69
N GLY A 81 -17.67 -8.26 10.88
CA GLY A 81 -18.91 -8.91 11.25
C GLY A 81 -19.65 -9.54 10.08
N PRO A 82 -20.81 -10.15 10.36
CA PRO A 82 -21.64 -10.79 9.34
C PRO A 82 -22.40 -9.75 8.50
N ILE A 83 -22.30 -9.89 7.16
CA ILE A 83 -23.28 -9.30 6.21
C ILE A 83 -24.48 -10.24 6.12
N TRP A 84 -24.23 -11.53 6.04
CA TRP A 84 -25.21 -12.59 6.08
C TRP A 84 -24.69 -13.67 7.02
N LYS A 85 -25.39 -13.82 8.14
CA LYS A 85 -24.97 -14.72 9.23
C LYS A 85 -24.64 -16.12 8.72
N ASP A 86 -23.51 -16.66 9.21
CA ASP A 86 -22.95 -17.98 8.86
C ASP A 86 -22.55 -18.16 7.38
N ARG A 87 -22.72 -17.12 6.52
CA ARG A 87 -22.41 -17.19 5.10
C ARG A 87 -21.46 -16.12 4.59
N THR A 88 -21.68 -14.86 4.97
CA THR A 88 -20.91 -13.74 4.45
C THR A 88 -20.44 -12.87 5.59
N ALA A 89 -19.14 -12.63 5.64
CA ALA A 89 -18.54 -11.69 6.59
C ALA A 89 -17.74 -10.61 5.85
N PHE A 90 -17.61 -9.47 6.51
CA PHE A 90 -16.71 -8.41 6.10
C PHE A 90 -15.67 -8.12 7.18
N ASN A 91 -14.58 -7.54 6.75
CA ASN A 91 -13.54 -6.95 7.57
C ASN A 91 -13.11 -5.64 6.92
N VAL A 92 -13.07 -4.55 7.66
CA VAL A 92 -12.61 -3.25 7.20
C VAL A 92 -11.71 -2.62 8.26
N SER A 93 -10.54 -2.15 7.85
CA SER A 93 -9.62 -1.43 8.71
C SER A 93 -9.15 -0.15 8.01
N VAL A 94 -9.15 0.95 8.73
CA VAL A 94 -8.67 2.25 8.25
C VAL A 94 -7.67 2.80 9.27
N ARG A 95 -6.55 3.34 8.76
CA ARG A 95 -5.54 4.02 9.57
C ARG A 95 -5.13 5.31 8.86
N ARG A 96 -4.88 6.38 9.62
CA ARG A 96 -4.29 7.62 9.12
C ARG A 96 -3.35 8.22 10.18
N THR A 97 -2.24 8.81 9.71
CA THR A 97 -1.41 9.72 10.52
C THR A 97 -1.88 11.16 10.32
N TYR A 98 -1.54 12.03 11.26
CA TYR A 98 -1.84 13.46 11.21
C TYR A 98 -0.62 14.33 11.59
N LEU A 99 0.57 13.88 11.17
CA LEU A 99 1.82 14.62 11.35
C LEU A 99 1.78 15.97 10.62
N ASP A 100 1.10 16.03 9.48
CA ASP A 100 0.80 17.24 8.72
C ASP A 100 0.08 18.32 9.56
N TRP A 101 -0.79 17.91 10.46
CA TRP A 101 -1.54 18.79 11.33
C TRP A 101 -0.78 19.12 12.64
N LEU A 102 -0.14 18.12 13.24
CA LEU A 102 0.58 18.27 14.51
C LEU A 102 1.84 19.15 14.38
N ALA A 103 2.51 19.13 13.25
CA ALA A 103 3.72 19.90 13.01
C ALA A 103 3.45 21.41 12.83
N ARG A 104 2.27 21.79 12.33
CA ARG A 104 1.95 23.18 11.97
C ARG A 104 2.28 24.24 13.04
N PRO A 105 1.98 24.03 14.33
CA PRO A 105 2.27 25.06 15.36
C PRO A 105 3.77 25.28 15.61
N PHE A 106 4.63 24.37 15.14
CA PHE A 106 6.07 24.38 15.37
C PHE A 106 6.88 24.82 14.16
N LEU A 107 6.20 25.08 13.03
CA LEU A 107 6.84 25.49 11.79
C LEU A 107 6.91 27.02 11.67
N ASP A 108 7.99 27.50 11.06
CA ASP A 108 8.12 28.90 10.66
C ASP A 108 7.04 29.26 9.64
N LYS A 109 6.61 30.55 9.61
CA LYS A 109 5.57 31.01 8.69
C LYS A 109 5.97 30.87 7.22
N ASP A 110 7.26 30.92 6.95
CA ASP A 110 7.83 30.88 5.59
C ASP A 110 8.15 29.48 5.13
N LYS A 111 7.90 28.46 5.98
CA LYS A 111 8.15 27.05 5.66
C LYS A 111 6.91 26.24 5.96
N LYS A 112 6.57 25.35 5.02
CA LYS A 112 5.55 24.34 5.20
C LYS A 112 6.21 22.98 5.04
N TYR A 113 5.93 22.08 5.99
CA TYR A 113 6.28 20.67 5.91
C TYR A 113 5.02 19.89 6.25
N GLY A 114 4.56 19.09 5.33
CA GLY A 114 3.44 18.21 5.53
C GLY A 114 3.85 16.77 5.28
N TYR A 115 3.44 15.89 6.18
CA TYR A 115 3.52 14.46 5.92
C TYR A 115 2.32 13.77 6.54
N TYR A 116 1.67 12.95 5.76
CA TYR A 116 0.67 12.00 6.25
C TYR A 116 0.69 10.73 5.41
N PHE A 117 0.22 9.66 5.99
CA PHE A 117 -0.17 8.47 5.26
C PHE A 117 -1.53 7.96 5.71
N TYR A 118 -2.14 7.16 4.87
CA TYR A 118 -3.32 6.40 5.22
C TYR A 118 -3.30 5.01 4.61
N ASP A 119 -3.97 4.07 5.30
CA ASP A 119 -4.24 2.73 4.85
C ASP A 119 -5.71 2.41 4.95
N VAL A 120 -6.20 1.70 3.96
CA VAL A 120 -7.53 1.10 3.94
C VAL A 120 -7.38 -0.36 3.56
N ASN A 121 -7.81 -1.26 4.43
CA ASN A 121 -7.96 -2.68 4.15
C ASN A 121 -9.44 -3.03 4.18
N ALA A 122 -9.91 -3.76 3.20
CA ALA A 122 -11.28 -4.27 3.16
C ALA A 122 -11.28 -5.70 2.62
N LYS A 123 -12.05 -6.58 3.23
CA LYS A 123 -12.21 -7.96 2.78
C LYS A 123 -13.64 -8.42 2.98
N VAL A 124 -14.15 -9.11 1.98
CA VAL A 124 -15.42 -9.82 2.05
C VAL A 124 -15.16 -11.30 1.82
N ASN A 125 -15.76 -12.12 2.62
CA ASN A 125 -15.66 -13.57 2.60
C ASN A 125 -17.04 -14.16 2.50
N HIS A 126 -17.29 -14.97 1.46
CA HIS A 126 -18.56 -15.64 1.24
C HIS A 126 -18.41 -17.15 1.16
N LYS A 127 -19.18 -17.85 1.98
CA LYS A 127 -19.26 -19.31 2.01
C LYS A 127 -20.46 -19.77 1.19
N PHE A 128 -20.21 -20.25 -0.03
CA PHE A 128 -21.26 -20.86 -0.87
C PHE A 128 -21.71 -22.21 -0.32
N SER A 129 -20.75 -23.00 0.18
CA SER A 129 -20.96 -24.30 0.81
C SER A 129 -19.79 -24.63 1.74
N ASP A 130 -19.82 -25.79 2.43
CA ASP A 130 -18.69 -26.25 3.23
C ASP A 130 -17.44 -26.54 2.39
N ARG A 131 -17.61 -26.75 1.09
CA ARG A 131 -16.53 -27.01 0.13
C ARG A 131 -16.10 -25.81 -0.68
N SER A 132 -16.92 -24.75 -0.73
CA SER A 132 -16.68 -23.60 -1.63
C SER A 132 -16.73 -22.28 -0.88
N ARG A 133 -15.64 -21.53 -0.94
CA ARG A 133 -15.50 -20.22 -0.29
C ARG A 133 -14.80 -19.23 -1.21
N PHE A 134 -15.36 -18.03 -1.29
CA PHE A 134 -14.85 -16.93 -2.10
C PHE A 134 -14.44 -15.76 -1.20
N PHE A 135 -13.36 -15.10 -1.60
CA PHE A 135 -12.83 -13.93 -0.91
C PHE A 135 -12.60 -12.81 -1.92
N LEU A 136 -13.03 -11.63 -1.56
CA LEU A 136 -12.68 -10.40 -2.26
C LEU A 136 -11.92 -9.52 -1.30
N SER A 137 -10.71 -9.14 -1.64
CA SER A 137 -9.84 -8.30 -0.81
C SER A 137 -9.41 -7.04 -1.55
N PHE A 138 -9.29 -5.97 -0.81
CA PHE A 138 -8.83 -4.67 -1.27
C PHE A 138 -7.89 -4.05 -0.25
N TYR A 139 -6.79 -3.51 -0.72
CA TYR A 139 -5.87 -2.69 0.06
C TYR A 139 -5.53 -1.41 -0.71
N LYS A 140 -5.49 -0.30 -0.01
CA LYS A 140 -4.93 0.96 -0.51
C LYS A 140 -4.15 1.64 0.59
N GLY A 141 -2.85 1.88 0.33
CA GLY A 141 -1.97 2.69 1.16
C GLY A 141 -1.40 3.83 0.34
N LYS A 142 -1.34 5.02 0.92
CA LYS A 142 -0.76 6.20 0.27
C LYS A 142 -0.01 7.03 1.28
N ASP A 143 1.18 7.46 0.89
CA ASP A 143 1.98 8.49 1.55
C ASP A 143 1.91 9.78 0.76
N HIS A 144 1.94 10.89 1.47
CA HIS A 144 2.04 12.23 0.93
C HIS A 144 3.03 13.04 1.77
N CYS A 145 3.98 13.65 1.09
CA CYS A 145 4.97 14.54 1.68
C CYS A 145 5.02 15.83 0.86
N ASP A 146 4.76 16.95 1.49
CA ASP A 146 4.88 18.28 0.88
C ASP A 146 5.89 19.14 1.63
N TYR A 147 6.62 19.93 0.85
CA TYR A 147 7.56 20.92 1.34
C TYR A 147 7.40 22.19 0.54
N THR A 148 7.33 23.32 1.22
CA THR A 148 7.38 24.64 0.56
C THR A 148 8.19 25.59 1.44
N ARG A 149 9.08 26.34 0.81
CA ARG A 149 9.85 27.39 1.47
C ARG A 149 9.75 28.68 0.65
N ASN A 150 9.38 29.77 1.34
CA ASN A 150 9.42 31.12 0.81
C ASN A 150 10.57 31.86 1.47
N THR A 151 11.41 32.50 0.70
CA THR A 151 12.52 33.33 1.19
C THR A 151 12.50 34.66 0.45
N ALA A 152 12.57 35.74 1.19
CA ALA A 152 12.66 37.11 0.64
C ALA A 152 13.92 37.78 1.17
N TYR A 153 14.63 38.44 0.26
CA TYR A 153 15.73 39.32 0.58
C TYR A 153 15.39 40.70 0.03
N GLU A 154 15.38 41.70 0.91
CA GLU A 154 15.11 43.08 0.53
C GLU A 154 16.33 43.95 0.80
N TYR A 155 16.76 44.68 -0.21
CA TYR A 155 17.84 45.65 -0.20
C TYR A 155 17.34 47.00 -0.72
N ASP A 156 18.06 48.07 -0.46
CA ASP A 156 17.64 49.44 -0.88
C ASP A 156 17.33 49.57 -2.37
N TYR A 157 17.97 48.74 -3.22
CA TYR A 157 17.86 48.83 -4.68
C TYR A 157 17.37 47.56 -5.36
N ALA A 158 17.14 46.49 -4.60
CA ALA A 158 16.75 45.18 -5.15
C ALA A 158 15.96 44.34 -4.14
N SER A 159 15.00 43.56 -4.62
CA SER A 159 14.28 42.56 -3.85
C SER A 159 14.30 41.21 -4.57
N TYR A 160 14.55 40.17 -3.85
CA TYR A 160 14.62 38.80 -4.38
C TYR A 160 13.64 37.93 -3.62
N TYR A 161 12.76 37.25 -4.36
CA TYR A 161 11.75 36.36 -3.79
C TYR A 161 11.96 34.95 -4.36
N TYR A 162 12.22 34.01 -3.48
CA TYR A 162 12.42 32.60 -3.81
C TYR A 162 11.27 31.78 -3.26
N ASN A 163 10.70 30.93 -4.10
CA ASN A 163 9.73 29.91 -3.70
C ASN A 163 10.22 28.57 -4.17
N ASP A 164 10.58 27.68 -3.23
CA ASP A 164 10.95 26.30 -3.49
C ASP A 164 9.82 25.39 -3.01
N GLY A 165 9.43 24.42 -3.82
CA GLY A 165 8.40 23.46 -3.48
C GLY A 165 8.73 22.04 -3.93
N MET A 166 8.29 21.06 -3.14
CA MET A 166 8.28 19.65 -3.48
C MET A 166 6.98 19.02 -3.01
N ASP A 167 6.33 18.27 -3.89
CA ASP A 167 5.21 17.39 -3.57
C ASP A 167 5.59 15.97 -3.95
N LEU A 168 5.57 15.05 -2.99
CA LEU A 168 5.90 13.66 -3.19
C LEU A 168 4.76 12.77 -2.71
N ASN A 169 4.26 11.96 -3.60
CA ASN A 169 3.18 11.01 -3.35
C ASN A 169 3.61 9.62 -3.79
N TRP A 170 3.37 8.59 -2.96
CA TRP A 170 3.56 7.21 -3.37
C TRP A 170 2.58 6.29 -2.65
N GLY A 171 2.34 5.11 -3.23
CA GLY A 171 1.47 4.15 -2.58
C GLY A 171 1.16 2.91 -3.39
N ASN A 172 0.45 1.98 -2.76
CA ASN A 172 0.00 0.74 -3.36
C ASN A 172 -1.53 0.67 -3.38
N THR A 173 -2.06 0.06 -4.43
CA THR A 173 -3.46 -0.34 -4.53
C THR A 173 -3.50 -1.80 -4.95
N ILE A 174 -4.11 -2.68 -4.15
CA ILE A 174 -4.22 -4.10 -4.41
C ILE A 174 -5.69 -4.48 -4.37
N ALA A 175 -6.16 -5.17 -5.40
CA ALA A 175 -7.47 -5.79 -5.44
C ALA A 175 -7.31 -7.25 -5.83
N ALA A 176 -7.91 -8.18 -5.07
CA ALA A 176 -7.80 -9.60 -5.38
C ALA A 176 -9.09 -10.35 -5.14
N ALA A 177 -9.36 -11.33 -5.99
CA ALA A 177 -10.41 -12.32 -5.86
C ALA A 177 -9.77 -13.69 -5.71
N ARG A 178 -10.16 -14.42 -4.66
CA ARG A 178 -9.67 -15.77 -4.38
C ARG A 178 -10.83 -16.71 -4.19
N TRP A 179 -10.78 -17.83 -4.86
CA TRP A 179 -11.74 -18.91 -4.73
C TRP A 179 -11.05 -20.16 -4.22
N ASN A 180 -11.56 -20.72 -3.13
CA ASN A 180 -11.12 -21.96 -2.52
C ASN A 180 -12.18 -23.03 -2.72
N TYR A 181 -11.77 -24.21 -3.18
CA TYR A 181 -12.66 -25.33 -3.38
C TYR A 181 -12.06 -26.65 -2.86
N VAL A 182 -12.83 -27.36 -2.04
CA VAL A 182 -12.48 -28.67 -1.51
C VAL A 182 -13.22 -29.73 -2.32
N PHE A 183 -12.54 -30.41 -3.24
CA PHE A 183 -13.13 -31.49 -4.03
C PHE A 183 -13.52 -32.68 -3.15
N ASN A 184 -12.59 -33.08 -2.30
CA ASN A 184 -12.75 -34.14 -1.31
C ASN A 184 -11.70 -33.98 -0.20
N HIS A 185 -11.60 -34.92 0.72
CA HIS A 185 -10.64 -34.88 1.84
C HIS A 185 -9.15 -34.97 1.41
N GLN A 186 -8.86 -35.30 0.18
CA GLN A 186 -7.50 -35.42 -0.37
C GLN A 186 -7.12 -34.28 -1.30
N LEU A 187 -8.07 -33.60 -1.93
CA LEU A 187 -7.81 -32.62 -2.97
C LEU A 187 -8.47 -31.27 -2.68
N PHE A 188 -7.63 -30.27 -2.52
CA PHE A 188 -7.99 -28.87 -2.36
C PHE A 188 -7.48 -28.06 -3.57
N PHE A 189 -8.25 -27.06 -3.97
CA PHE A 189 -7.95 -26.15 -5.08
C PHE A 189 -8.09 -24.70 -4.60
N GLN A 190 -7.17 -23.85 -5.06
CA GLN A 190 -7.24 -22.40 -4.87
C GLN A 190 -6.95 -21.71 -6.20
N ALA A 191 -7.84 -20.81 -6.62
CA ALA A 191 -7.58 -19.87 -7.70
C ALA A 191 -7.53 -18.46 -7.14
N THR A 192 -6.59 -17.65 -7.63
CA THR A 192 -6.44 -16.24 -7.24
C THR A 192 -6.25 -15.41 -8.50
N MET A 193 -7.00 -14.32 -8.60
CA MET A 193 -6.80 -13.25 -9.59
C MET A 193 -6.53 -11.97 -8.84
N ALA A 194 -5.53 -11.20 -9.28
CA ALA A 194 -5.20 -9.95 -8.60
C ALA A 194 -4.75 -8.86 -9.57
N TYR A 195 -5.06 -7.65 -9.17
CA TYR A 195 -4.52 -6.40 -9.69
C TYR A 195 -3.71 -5.73 -8.59
N ASN A 196 -2.49 -5.33 -8.91
CA ASN A 196 -1.64 -4.57 -8.03
C ASN A 196 -1.11 -3.35 -8.78
N HIS A 197 -1.18 -2.19 -8.17
CA HIS A 197 -0.69 -0.94 -8.72
C HIS A 197 0.15 -0.21 -7.67
N TYR A 198 1.40 0.05 -8.01
CA TYR A 198 2.27 0.97 -7.30
C TYR A 198 2.42 2.26 -8.11
N ASP A 199 2.29 3.39 -7.45
CA ASP A 199 2.37 4.71 -8.05
C ASP A 199 3.26 5.62 -7.20
N MET A 200 4.17 6.35 -7.85
CA MET A 200 5.03 7.36 -7.23
C MET A 200 5.04 8.59 -8.12
N LYS A 201 4.70 9.74 -7.53
CA LYS A 201 4.72 11.05 -8.20
C LYS A 201 5.52 12.02 -7.36
N MET A 202 6.44 12.72 -7.99
CA MET A 202 7.22 13.78 -7.37
C MET A 202 7.18 15.00 -8.29
N SER A 203 6.68 16.10 -7.76
CA SER A 203 6.70 17.40 -8.41
C SER A 203 7.64 18.33 -7.63
N THR A 204 8.55 18.97 -8.30
CA THR A 204 9.44 19.98 -7.72
C THR A 204 9.33 21.27 -8.50
N GLY A 205 9.16 22.37 -7.79
CA GLY A 205 9.05 23.69 -8.39
C GLY A 205 10.03 24.67 -7.74
N TYR A 206 10.62 25.52 -8.56
CA TYR A 206 11.44 26.64 -8.13
C TYR A 206 10.99 27.89 -8.87
N GLN A 207 10.72 28.95 -8.12
CA GLN A 207 10.40 30.26 -8.68
C GLN A 207 11.31 31.32 -8.04
N ASN A 208 11.88 32.15 -8.87
CA ASN A 208 12.67 33.29 -8.43
C ASN A 208 12.14 34.53 -9.12
N LEU A 209 11.74 35.53 -8.33
CA LEU A 209 11.37 36.86 -8.80
C LEU A 209 12.39 37.87 -8.34
N ASP A 210 13.15 38.38 -9.30
CA ASP A 210 14.13 39.45 -9.09
C ASP A 210 13.53 40.79 -9.48
N LYS A 211 13.58 41.76 -8.54
CA LYS A 211 13.16 43.14 -8.78
C LYS A 211 14.37 44.05 -8.56
N VAL A 212 14.94 44.55 -9.62
CA VAL A 212 16.11 45.40 -9.60
C VAL A 212 15.86 46.70 -10.38
N HIS A 213 15.91 47.86 -9.73
CA HIS A 213 15.79 49.18 -10.36
C HIS A 213 14.55 49.34 -11.28
N GLN A 214 13.36 48.89 -10.87
CA GLN A 214 12.10 48.87 -11.62
C GLN A 214 12.01 47.81 -12.74
N GLU A 215 13.01 46.98 -12.93
CA GLU A 215 12.93 45.80 -13.77
C GLU A 215 12.54 44.56 -12.97
N GLU A 216 11.68 43.74 -13.51
CA GLU A 216 11.25 42.47 -12.91
C GLU A 216 11.66 41.33 -13.83
N ALA A 217 12.31 40.31 -13.27
CA ALA A 217 12.62 39.07 -13.96
C ALA A 217 12.07 37.90 -13.16
N LEU A 218 11.24 37.07 -13.78
CA LEU A 218 10.68 35.87 -13.20
C LEU A 218 11.33 34.64 -13.84
N TYR A 219 11.93 33.80 -13.03
CA TYR A 219 12.46 32.51 -13.43
C TYR A 219 11.60 31.42 -12.81
N VAL A 220 11.13 30.50 -13.64
CA VAL A 220 10.31 29.36 -13.21
C VAL A 220 10.97 28.09 -13.72
N TYR A 221 11.07 27.11 -12.86
CA TYR A 221 11.51 25.77 -13.20
C TYR A 221 10.59 24.78 -12.51
N ASP A 222 9.94 23.91 -13.30
CA ASP A 222 9.11 22.84 -12.80
C ASP A 222 9.59 21.49 -13.35
N SER A 223 9.61 20.47 -12.49
CA SER A 223 9.94 19.10 -12.86
C SER A 223 8.95 18.15 -12.25
N ASP A 224 8.34 17.33 -13.08
CA ASP A 224 7.44 16.26 -12.70
C ASP A 224 8.07 14.91 -13.02
N TYR A 225 8.10 14.05 -12.01
CA TYR A 225 8.50 12.66 -12.15
C TYR A 225 7.32 11.76 -11.76
N HIS A 226 7.00 10.82 -12.64
CA HIS A 226 6.00 9.81 -12.39
C HIS A 226 6.58 8.42 -12.66
N SER A 227 6.38 7.50 -11.75
CA SER A 227 6.74 6.10 -11.93
C SER A 227 5.61 5.20 -11.45
N GLY A 228 5.10 4.36 -12.33
CA GLY A 228 3.99 3.45 -12.06
C GLY A 228 4.34 2.01 -12.45
N ILE A 229 3.79 1.06 -11.70
CA ILE A 229 3.84 -0.37 -12.00
C ILE A 229 2.43 -0.92 -11.86
N HIS A 230 1.92 -1.54 -12.91
CA HIS A 230 0.65 -2.25 -12.89
C HIS A 230 0.90 -3.73 -13.11
N ASP A 231 0.40 -4.55 -12.20
CA ASP A 231 0.48 -6.01 -12.27
C ASP A 231 -0.90 -6.62 -12.39
N TYR A 232 -1.03 -7.52 -13.32
CA TYR A 232 -2.19 -8.39 -13.46
C TYR A 232 -1.73 -9.82 -13.26
N SER A 233 -2.26 -10.51 -12.27
CA SER A 233 -1.84 -11.86 -11.96
C SER A 233 -3.00 -12.84 -11.87
N VAL A 234 -2.73 -14.07 -12.32
CA VAL A 234 -3.62 -15.22 -12.16
C VAL A 234 -2.80 -16.38 -11.65
N GLN A 235 -3.29 -17.04 -10.60
CA GLN A 235 -2.63 -18.17 -9.97
C GLN A 235 -3.65 -19.28 -9.72
N ALA A 236 -3.24 -20.53 -9.94
CA ALA A 236 -4.00 -21.72 -9.62
C ALA A 236 -3.12 -22.73 -8.89
N ASP A 237 -3.56 -23.15 -7.72
CA ASP A 237 -2.84 -24.09 -6.86
C ASP A 237 -3.70 -25.30 -6.51
N PHE A 238 -3.10 -26.48 -6.57
CA PHE A 238 -3.65 -27.75 -6.11
C PHE A 238 -2.84 -28.31 -4.95
N ASP A 239 -3.54 -28.74 -3.94
CA ASP A 239 -2.97 -29.39 -2.74
C ASP A 239 -3.57 -30.79 -2.67
N TYR A 240 -2.75 -31.83 -2.92
CA TYR A 240 -3.19 -33.21 -3.06
C TYR A 240 -2.49 -34.12 -2.08
N THR A 241 -3.25 -34.76 -1.21
CA THR A 241 -2.79 -35.70 -0.19
C THR A 241 -3.41 -37.06 -0.44
N PRO A 242 -2.88 -37.85 -1.42
CA PRO A 242 -3.42 -39.19 -1.77
C PRO A 242 -3.31 -40.20 -0.61
N HIS A 243 -2.30 -40.03 0.22
CA HIS A 243 -2.01 -40.88 1.38
C HIS A 243 -1.41 -40.03 2.49
N PRO A 244 -1.61 -40.31 3.78
CA PRO A 244 -1.06 -39.52 4.88
C PRO A 244 0.46 -39.30 4.84
N ALA A 245 1.21 -40.20 4.19
CA ALA A 245 2.66 -40.07 3.99
C ALA A 245 3.07 -39.23 2.75
N HIS A 246 2.13 -38.82 1.91
CA HIS A 246 2.42 -38.13 0.65
C HIS A 246 1.58 -36.84 0.53
N HIS A 247 2.26 -35.71 0.44
CA HIS A 247 1.64 -34.42 0.23
C HIS A 247 2.26 -33.75 -0.98
N LEU A 248 1.46 -33.53 -2.03
CA LEU A 248 1.86 -32.95 -3.30
C LEU A 248 1.23 -31.58 -3.44
N LYS A 249 2.03 -30.58 -3.81
CA LYS A 249 1.57 -29.24 -4.19
C LYS A 249 1.96 -28.94 -5.62
N LEU A 250 0.98 -28.61 -6.44
CA LEU A 250 1.14 -28.24 -7.83
C LEU A 250 0.50 -26.89 -8.04
N GLY A 251 1.17 -26.01 -8.77
CA GLY A 251 0.61 -24.71 -9.05
C GLY A 251 1.18 -24.11 -10.32
N THR A 252 0.45 -23.14 -10.83
CA THR A 252 0.89 -22.29 -11.94
C THR A 252 0.49 -20.86 -11.65
N SER A 253 1.33 -19.93 -12.11
CA SER A 253 1.06 -18.51 -12.01
C SER A 253 1.45 -17.79 -13.29
N TYR A 254 0.65 -16.82 -13.66
CA TYR A 254 0.95 -15.89 -14.74
C TYR A 254 0.91 -14.47 -14.17
N LEU A 255 1.92 -13.69 -14.50
CA LEU A 255 2.06 -12.31 -14.05
C LEU A 255 2.43 -11.44 -15.26
N TYR A 256 1.61 -10.42 -15.49
CA TYR A 256 1.83 -9.41 -16.52
C TYR A 256 2.13 -8.07 -15.89
N HIS A 257 3.33 -7.54 -16.16
CA HIS A 257 3.82 -6.27 -15.66
C HIS A 257 3.68 -5.18 -16.73
N VAL A 258 3.20 -4.02 -16.32
CA VAL A 258 3.24 -2.79 -17.13
C VAL A 258 3.99 -1.73 -16.33
N PHE A 259 5.14 -1.28 -16.86
CA PHE A 259 5.93 -0.19 -16.28
C PHE A 259 5.62 1.11 -17.01
N GLN A 260 5.43 2.17 -16.25
CA GLN A 260 5.12 3.51 -16.75
C GLN A 260 6.09 4.53 -16.14
N PRO A 261 7.33 4.64 -16.65
CA PRO A 261 8.23 5.71 -16.26
C PRO A 261 7.92 6.97 -17.08
N GLU A 262 7.75 8.11 -16.43
CA GLU A 262 7.52 9.40 -17.07
C GLU A 262 8.32 10.50 -16.35
N VAL A 263 8.96 11.37 -17.12
CA VAL A 263 9.67 12.56 -16.61
C VAL A 263 9.32 13.73 -17.51
N MET A 264 8.80 14.81 -16.94
CA MET A 264 8.63 16.10 -17.61
C MET A 264 9.46 17.17 -16.91
N ILE A 265 10.10 18.03 -17.69
CA ILE A 265 10.86 19.19 -17.23
C ILE A 265 10.40 20.38 -18.05
N SER A 266 10.02 21.47 -17.40
CA SER A 266 9.58 22.70 -18.04
C SER A 266 10.21 23.95 -17.40
#